data_a91a56d93f512914d031c7cb45f19dae
#
_entry.id   a91a56d93f512914d031c7cb45f19dae
#
_cell.length_a   1.000
_cell.length_b   1.000
_cell.length_c   1.000
_cell.angle_alpha   90.00
_cell.angle_beta   90.00
_cell.angle_gamma   90.00
#
_symmetry.space_group_name_H-M   'P 1'
#
loop_
_entity.id
_entity.type
_entity.pdbx_description
1 polymer ?
#
loop_
_entity_poly.entity_id
_entity_poly.type
_entity_poly.pdbx_seq_one_letter_code
_entity_poly.pdbx_strand_id
1 'polypeptide(L)'
;HYGFDPQAGNFQSNNNSEGGFGGDYVYAEAQDSSGVGTNNALDNANFATPPDGINPRMQMYIWNKPENPFDLFTVNTPEDIAGTYEVSPAGDWAGQITSDPISAPLELVDDGTTWGNEGCGELINDLTGKIALVSRGTCEFGLKSLNAQNAGAVAVIIYNNVGGMVNM
;
A
#
# COMPACT_ATOMS: atom_id res chain seq x y z
N HIS A 1 -9.85 2.76 -33.01
CA HIS A 1 -11.27 2.72 -32.66
C HIS A 1 -11.51 1.43 -31.88
N TYR A 2 -11.93 1.56 -30.64
CA TYR A 2 -12.04 0.41 -29.73
C TYR A 2 -13.46 -0.19 -29.67
N GLY A 3 -14.37 0.27 -30.54
CA GLY A 3 -15.75 -0.26 -30.62
C GLY A 3 -16.63 0.03 -29.40
N PHE A 4 -16.23 0.98 -28.54
CA PHE A 4 -17.00 1.42 -27.38
C PHE A 4 -17.33 2.91 -27.54
N ASP A 5 -18.12 3.19 -28.56
CA ASP A 5 -18.63 4.52 -28.90
C ASP A 5 -20.16 4.59 -28.71
N PRO A 6 -20.79 5.76 -28.88
CA PRO A 6 -22.22 5.90 -28.69
C PRO A 6 -23.06 4.95 -29.55
N GLN A 7 -22.62 4.64 -30.75
CA GLN A 7 -23.34 3.71 -31.65
C GLN A 7 -23.22 2.26 -31.21
N ALA A 8 -22.12 1.94 -30.49
CA ALA A 8 -21.88 0.62 -29.95
C ALA A 8 -22.46 0.44 -28.54
N GLY A 9 -23.22 1.42 -28.02
CA GLY A 9 -23.89 1.37 -26.74
C GLY A 9 -22.93 1.61 -25.56
N ASN A 10 -22.10 2.66 -25.67
CA ASN A 10 -21.29 3.09 -24.52
C ASN A 10 -22.17 3.75 -23.45
N PHE A 11 -21.64 3.85 -22.23
CA PHE A 11 -22.37 4.36 -21.06
C PHE A 11 -22.02 5.82 -20.79
N GLN A 12 -22.87 6.74 -21.21
CA GLN A 12 -22.64 8.18 -21.04
C GLN A 12 -23.92 8.98 -20.92
N SER A 13 -23.85 10.10 -20.22
CA SER A 13 -25.01 10.98 -20.03
C SER A 13 -25.48 11.62 -21.33
N ASN A 14 -24.56 11.90 -22.26
CA ASN A 14 -24.87 12.59 -23.50
C ASN A 14 -24.05 12.03 -24.66
N ASN A 15 -24.71 11.52 -25.67
CA ASN A 15 -24.08 10.93 -26.85
C ASN A 15 -23.72 11.95 -27.93
N ASN A 16 -23.91 13.25 -27.70
CA ASN A 16 -23.55 14.33 -28.64
C ASN A 16 -24.09 14.14 -30.06
N SER A 17 -25.24 13.51 -30.19
CA SER A 17 -25.88 13.19 -31.48
C SER A 17 -25.13 12.17 -32.35
N GLU A 18 -24.23 11.39 -31.77
CA GLU A 18 -23.43 10.36 -32.46
C GLU A 18 -24.15 9.00 -32.57
N GLY A 19 -25.39 8.88 -32.12
CA GLY A 19 -26.19 7.65 -32.10
C GLY A 19 -26.20 6.99 -30.70
N GLY A 20 -26.92 5.86 -30.58
CA GLY A 20 -27.17 5.19 -29.32
C GLY A 20 -28.12 5.96 -28.39
N PHE A 21 -28.39 5.39 -27.23
CA PHE A 21 -29.16 6.03 -26.18
C PHE A 21 -28.22 6.73 -25.20
N GLY A 22 -28.53 7.95 -24.79
CA GLY A 22 -27.85 8.65 -23.73
C GLY A 22 -28.59 8.54 -22.40
N GLY A 23 -28.00 9.08 -21.35
CA GLY A 23 -28.59 9.06 -20.02
C GLY A 23 -28.27 7.79 -19.20
N ASP A 24 -27.45 6.91 -19.73
CA ASP A 24 -27.13 5.59 -19.21
C ASP A 24 -25.71 5.53 -18.56
N TYR A 25 -25.30 6.61 -17.93
CA TYR A 25 -24.03 6.68 -17.21
C TYR A 25 -23.91 5.60 -16.13
N VAL A 26 -22.67 5.23 -15.82
CA VAL A 26 -22.35 4.20 -14.82
C VAL A 26 -22.73 4.66 -13.41
N TYR A 27 -23.52 3.88 -12.72
CA TYR A 27 -23.66 3.98 -11.28
C TYR A 27 -22.45 3.34 -10.61
N ALA A 28 -21.54 4.16 -10.09
CA ALA A 28 -20.35 3.69 -9.38
C ALA A 28 -20.61 3.70 -7.86
N GLU A 29 -20.65 2.52 -7.27
CA GLU A 29 -20.89 2.31 -5.85
C GLU A 29 -19.60 1.84 -5.19
N ALA A 30 -19.09 2.63 -4.23
CA ALA A 30 -17.94 2.27 -3.41
C ALA A 30 -18.39 1.80 -2.03
N GLN A 31 -17.62 0.91 -1.42
CA GLN A 31 -17.88 0.38 -0.08
C GLN A 31 -19.29 -0.25 0.06
N ASP A 32 -19.76 -0.89 -0.99
CA ASP A 32 -21.05 -1.56 -0.96
C ASP A 32 -21.09 -2.59 0.18
N SER A 33 -22.25 -2.70 0.83
CA SER A 33 -22.44 -3.52 2.04
C SER A 33 -21.68 -3.04 3.28
N SER A 34 -21.11 -1.82 3.30
CA SER A 34 -20.56 -1.22 4.51
C SER A 34 -21.69 -0.99 5.53
N GLY A 35 -21.70 -1.70 6.63
CA GLY A 35 -22.71 -1.59 7.70
C GLY A 35 -23.75 -2.72 7.75
N VAL A 36 -23.73 -3.64 6.81
CA VAL A 36 -24.48 -4.90 6.90
C VAL A 36 -23.47 -5.99 7.26
N GLY A 37 -23.37 -6.35 8.53
CA GLY A 37 -22.39 -7.31 9.05
C GLY A 37 -22.49 -8.73 8.49
N THR A 38 -22.60 -8.88 7.17
CA THR A 38 -22.64 -10.17 6.48
C THR A 38 -21.35 -10.36 5.70
N ASN A 39 -20.56 -11.32 6.12
CA ASN A 39 -19.28 -11.70 5.50
C ASN A 39 -19.38 -12.14 4.02
N ASN A 40 -20.56 -12.10 3.41
CA ASN A 40 -20.78 -12.59 2.05
C ASN A 40 -20.55 -11.53 0.96
N ALA A 41 -20.21 -10.31 1.32
CA ALA A 41 -20.04 -9.19 0.40
C ALA A 41 -18.66 -8.52 0.52
N LEU A 42 -17.68 -9.22 1.09
CA LEU A 42 -16.31 -8.74 1.21
C LEU A 42 -15.45 -9.26 0.07
N ASP A 43 -14.37 -8.56 -0.23
CA ASP A 43 -13.35 -8.96 -1.21
C ASP A 43 -13.92 -9.26 -2.60
N ASN A 44 -14.86 -8.44 -3.03
CA ASN A 44 -15.56 -8.64 -4.30
C ASN A 44 -15.74 -7.32 -5.06
N ALA A 45 -15.91 -7.45 -6.37
CA ALA A 45 -16.30 -6.40 -7.27
C ALA A 45 -17.13 -6.99 -8.41
N ASN A 46 -18.10 -6.25 -8.89
CA ASN A 46 -18.81 -6.64 -10.10
C ASN A 46 -19.16 -5.42 -10.96
N PHE A 47 -19.37 -5.69 -12.24
CA PHE A 47 -19.82 -4.70 -13.20
C PHE A 47 -20.91 -5.34 -14.06
N ALA A 48 -22.11 -4.78 -14.02
CA ALA A 48 -23.20 -5.19 -14.87
C ALA A 48 -23.28 -4.30 -16.12
N THR A 49 -23.33 -4.91 -17.30
CA THR A 49 -23.44 -4.24 -18.59
C THR A 49 -24.79 -4.53 -19.23
N PRO A 50 -25.81 -3.74 -18.91
CA PRO A 50 -27.14 -3.88 -19.53
C PRO A 50 -27.12 -3.39 -21.00
N PRO A 51 -28.23 -3.62 -21.76
CA PRO A 51 -28.40 -2.99 -23.07
C PRO A 51 -28.30 -1.47 -23.01
N ASP A 52 -27.93 -0.88 -24.17
CA ASP A 52 -27.88 0.56 -24.39
C ASP A 52 -29.16 1.27 -23.91
N GLY A 53 -29.00 2.41 -23.22
CA GLY A 53 -30.09 3.16 -22.60
C GLY A 53 -30.48 2.73 -21.17
N ILE A 54 -29.80 1.72 -20.61
CA ILE A 54 -30.01 1.29 -19.24
C ILE A 54 -28.70 1.50 -18.46
N ASN A 55 -28.77 2.17 -17.31
CA ASN A 55 -27.58 2.47 -16.51
C ASN A 55 -26.86 1.21 -16.05
N PRO A 56 -25.58 1.03 -16.35
CA PRO A 56 -24.76 -0.02 -15.78
C PRO A 56 -24.43 0.27 -14.33
N ARG A 57 -24.10 -0.77 -13.60
CA ARG A 57 -23.75 -0.67 -12.18
C ARG A 57 -22.37 -1.27 -11.93
N MET A 58 -21.50 -0.47 -11.36
CA MET A 58 -20.21 -0.90 -10.84
C MET A 58 -20.29 -0.95 -9.32
N GLN A 59 -20.08 -2.12 -8.74
CA GLN A 59 -20.07 -2.32 -7.31
C GLN A 59 -18.67 -2.70 -6.86
N MET A 60 -18.13 -1.92 -5.93
CA MET A 60 -16.87 -2.19 -5.25
C MET A 60 -17.20 -2.42 -3.78
N TYR A 61 -17.00 -3.64 -3.32
CA TYR A 61 -17.23 -4.04 -1.94
C TYR A 61 -16.06 -3.63 -1.05
N ILE A 62 -16.21 -3.85 0.25
CA ILE A 62 -15.10 -3.68 1.20
C ILE A 62 -14.15 -4.85 1.03
N TRP A 63 -12.86 -4.56 1.00
CA TRP A 63 -11.81 -5.55 0.99
C TRP A 63 -11.31 -5.76 2.41
N ASN A 64 -11.20 -7.01 2.82
CA ASN A 64 -10.50 -7.34 4.05
C ASN A 64 -9.01 -7.00 3.88
N LYS A 65 -8.42 -6.41 4.91
CA LYS A 65 -6.95 -6.41 4.98
C LYS A 65 -6.51 -7.88 4.98
N PRO A 66 -5.60 -8.30 4.11
CA PRO A 66 -5.01 -9.63 4.22
C PRO A 66 -4.50 -9.81 5.65
N GLU A 67 -4.97 -10.82 6.34
CA GLU A 67 -4.37 -11.20 7.62
C GLU A 67 -3.00 -11.80 7.31
N ASN A 68 -1.99 -10.94 7.30
CA ASN A 68 -0.62 -11.40 7.24
C ASN A 68 -0.12 -11.51 8.68
N PRO A 69 0.10 -12.71 9.19
CA PRO A 69 0.59 -12.90 10.55
C PRO A 69 2.00 -12.33 10.76
N PHE A 70 2.63 -11.85 9.71
CA PHE A 70 3.97 -11.25 9.73
C PHE A 70 3.98 -9.72 9.69
N ASP A 71 2.80 -9.06 9.71
CA ASP A 71 2.68 -7.60 9.69
C ASP A 71 2.89 -6.98 11.09
N LEU A 72 3.61 -7.64 11.96
CA LEU A 72 3.81 -7.19 13.33
C LEU A 72 5.28 -6.94 13.62
N PHE A 73 5.55 -5.77 14.16
CA PHE A 73 6.83 -5.41 14.73
C PHE A 73 6.67 -5.18 16.23
N THR A 74 7.45 -5.91 17.03
CA THR A 74 7.36 -5.82 18.48
C THR A 74 8.64 -5.22 19.05
N VAL A 75 8.51 -4.14 19.82
CA VAL A 75 9.57 -3.56 20.64
C VAL A 75 9.45 -4.14 22.04
N ASN A 76 10.50 -4.80 22.51
CA ASN A 76 10.53 -5.41 23.82
C ASN A 76 11.06 -4.46 24.91
N THR A 77 12.01 -3.60 24.54
CA THR A 77 12.66 -2.62 25.41
C THR A 77 13.06 -1.37 24.63
N PRO A 78 13.14 -0.17 25.25
CA PRO A 78 12.79 0.13 26.65
C PRO A 78 11.28 0.09 26.89
N GLU A 79 10.88 0.01 28.16
CA GLU A 79 9.50 -0.24 28.59
C GLU A 79 8.52 0.87 28.20
N ASP A 80 8.99 2.10 28.11
CA ASP A 80 8.20 3.29 27.74
C ASP A 80 7.71 3.29 26.27
N ILE A 81 8.36 2.53 25.40
CA ILE A 81 7.97 2.32 24.00
C ILE A 81 7.73 0.85 23.66
N ALA A 82 7.74 -0.03 24.67
CA ALA A 82 7.45 -1.44 24.44
C ALA A 82 6.03 -1.65 23.93
N GLY A 83 5.88 -2.51 22.94
CA GLY A 83 4.58 -2.76 22.32
C GLY A 83 4.68 -3.39 20.94
N THR A 84 3.52 -3.68 20.39
CA THR A 84 3.39 -4.21 19.03
C THR A 84 2.90 -3.13 18.09
N TYR A 85 3.58 -2.98 16.99
CA TYR A 85 3.33 -1.98 15.98
C TYR A 85 2.95 -2.66 14.67
N GLU A 86 1.98 -2.09 13.96
CA GLU A 86 1.65 -2.55 12.62
C GLU A 86 2.71 -2.10 11.62
N VAL A 87 3.14 -3.03 10.77
CA VAL A 87 4.03 -2.77 9.65
C VAL A 87 3.42 -3.36 8.37
N SER A 88 3.77 -2.81 7.23
CA SER A 88 3.45 -3.40 5.94
C SER A 88 4.72 -3.92 5.30
N PRO A 89 4.71 -5.13 4.74
CA PRO A 89 5.85 -5.63 4.01
C PRO A 89 6.13 -4.71 2.82
N ALA A 90 7.39 -4.53 2.50
CA ALA A 90 7.77 -3.87 1.27
C ALA A 90 7.38 -4.77 0.08
N GLY A 91 7.12 -4.14 -1.08
CA GLY A 91 6.74 -4.87 -2.29
C GLY A 91 7.79 -5.85 -2.80
N ASP A 92 7.63 -6.30 -4.04
CA ASP A 92 8.42 -7.37 -4.67
C ASP A 92 9.94 -7.13 -4.76
N TRP A 93 10.38 -5.90 -4.49
CA TRP A 93 11.80 -5.51 -4.48
C TRP A 93 12.54 -5.86 -3.18
N ALA A 94 11.83 -6.22 -2.12
CA ALA A 94 12.43 -6.57 -0.83
C ALA A 94 12.51 -8.08 -0.62
N GLY A 95 13.35 -8.48 0.33
CA GLY A 95 13.40 -9.87 0.79
C GLY A 95 12.06 -10.30 1.38
N GLN A 96 11.71 -11.56 1.15
CA GLN A 96 10.46 -12.10 1.67
C GLN A 96 10.53 -12.23 3.20
N ILE A 97 9.51 -11.76 3.88
CA ILE A 97 9.32 -11.99 5.31
C ILE A 97 8.92 -13.47 5.49
N THR A 98 9.63 -14.17 6.35
CA THR A 98 9.39 -15.57 6.66
C THR A 98 8.68 -15.72 8.01
N SER A 99 8.20 -16.93 8.32
CA SER A 99 7.61 -17.24 9.63
C SER A 99 8.61 -17.21 10.79
N ASP A 100 9.90 -17.22 10.50
CA ASP A 100 10.93 -17.17 11.53
C ASP A 100 11.20 -15.71 11.91
N PRO A 101 10.95 -15.31 13.16
CA PRO A 101 11.09 -13.92 13.57
C PRO A 101 12.56 -13.51 13.61
N ILE A 102 12.86 -12.33 13.09
CA ILE A 102 14.15 -11.68 13.26
C ILE A 102 14.12 -10.89 14.57
N SER A 103 14.98 -11.24 15.52
CA SER A 103 15.12 -10.51 16.79
C SER A 103 16.54 -9.94 16.90
N ALA A 104 16.64 -8.62 16.90
CA ALA A 104 17.90 -7.89 16.93
C ALA A 104 17.72 -6.49 17.53
N PRO A 105 18.79 -5.84 17.96
CA PRO A 105 18.72 -4.43 18.38
C PRO A 105 18.24 -3.55 17.22
N LEU A 106 17.38 -2.58 17.53
CA LEU A 106 16.93 -1.55 16.60
C LEU A 106 17.88 -0.36 16.68
N GLU A 107 18.37 0.11 15.54
CA GLU A 107 19.24 1.27 15.46
C GLU A 107 18.83 2.24 14.37
N LEU A 108 18.76 3.53 14.71
CA LEU A 108 18.51 4.59 13.75
C LEU A 108 19.74 4.74 12.84
N VAL A 109 19.53 4.80 11.54
CA VAL A 109 20.61 5.00 10.57
C VAL A 109 21.20 6.40 10.68
N ASP A 110 22.47 6.54 10.32
CA ASP A 110 23.17 7.81 10.19
C ASP A 110 23.95 7.84 8.87
N ASP A 111 23.58 8.74 7.96
CA ASP A 111 24.24 8.95 6.67
C ASP A 111 25.16 10.18 6.67
N GLY A 112 25.46 10.73 7.86
CA GLY A 112 26.37 11.87 8.03
C GLY A 112 25.84 13.21 7.57
N THR A 113 24.59 13.27 7.09
CA THR A 113 23.96 14.53 6.65
C THR A 113 23.21 15.22 7.79
N THR A 114 22.73 16.44 7.54
CA THR A 114 21.89 17.17 8.53
C THR A 114 20.60 16.42 8.90
N TRP A 115 20.09 15.62 7.97
CA TRP A 115 18.92 14.76 8.14
C TRP A 115 19.30 13.28 8.23
N GLY A 116 20.45 12.98 8.79
CA GLY A 116 21.22 11.75 8.81
C GLY A 116 20.50 10.42 8.90
N ASN A 117 19.18 10.42 9.19
CA ASN A 117 18.35 9.24 9.35
C ASN A 117 17.53 8.85 8.10
N GLU A 118 17.75 9.51 6.97
CA GLU A 118 17.06 9.14 5.71
C GLU A 118 17.73 7.95 4.99
N GLY A 119 19.00 7.71 5.24
CA GLY A 119 19.75 6.61 4.64
C GLY A 119 19.90 6.74 3.11
N CYS A 120 19.94 7.96 2.58
CA CYS A 120 20.11 8.21 1.16
C CYS A 120 21.54 8.12 0.66
N GLY A 121 22.50 8.21 1.56
CA GLY A 121 23.93 8.04 1.33
C GLY A 121 24.51 6.81 2.00
N GLU A 122 25.83 6.65 1.89
CA GLU A 122 26.57 5.65 2.65
C GLU A 122 26.39 5.90 4.15
N LEU A 123 26.05 4.86 4.89
CA LEU A 123 25.83 4.97 6.33
C LEU A 123 27.17 4.97 7.07
N ILE A 124 27.30 5.85 8.04
CA ILE A 124 28.54 6.00 8.84
C ILE A 124 28.50 5.20 10.14
N ASN A 125 27.33 4.74 10.59
CA ASN A 125 27.20 3.88 11.75
C ASN A 125 27.20 2.39 11.35
N ASP A 126 27.74 1.55 12.23
CA ASP A 126 27.77 0.10 12.06
C ASP A 126 26.42 -0.52 12.43
N LEU A 127 25.77 -1.14 11.45
CA LEU A 127 24.49 -1.83 11.59
C LEU A 127 24.63 -3.35 11.63
N THR A 128 25.84 -3.88 11.76
CA THR A 128 26.08 -5.32 11.75
C THR A 128 25.23 -6.05 12.79
N GLY A 129 24.35 -6.94 12.32
CA GLY A 129 23.46 -7.72 13.17
C GLY A 129 22.32 -6.95 13.81
N LYS A 130 22.00 -5.73 13.34
CA LYS A 130 20.94 -4.89 13.85
C LYS A 130 19.80 -4.73 12.84
N ILE A 131 18.64 -4.30 13.33
CA ILE A 131 17.54 -3.85 12.49
C ILE A 131 17.71 -2.34 12.27
N ALA A 132 17.81 -1.92 11.03
CA ALA A 132 17.93 -0.51 10.67
C ALA A 132 16.57 0.19 10.75
N LEU A 133 16.49 1.30 11.46
CA LEU A 133 15.35 2.21 11.46
C LEU A 133 15.67 3.40 10.55
N VAL A 134 14.88 3.60 9.50
CA VAL A 134 15.15 4.59 8.45
C VAL A 134 13.95 5.52 8.31
N SER A 135 14.20 6.82 8.24
CA SER A 135 13.14 7.79 7.96
C SER A 135 12.73 7.73 6.49
N ARG A 136 11.44 7.84 6.21
CA ARG A 136 10.98 8.27 4.89
C ARG A 136 11.65 9.60 4.54
N GLY A 137 11.95 9.83 3.26
CA GLY A 137 12.60 11.05 2.83
C GLY A 137 12.72 11.14 1.32
N THR A 138 13.78 11.78 0.84
CA THR A 138 13.91 12.24 -0.54
C THR A 138 14.31 11.16 -1.54
N CYS A 139 14.91 10.05 -1.10
CA CYS A 139 15.34 8.97 -2.00
C CYS A 139 14.42 7.74 -1.92
N GLU A 140 14.56 6.86 -2.89
CA GLU A 140 13.77 5.64 -3.03
C GLU A 140 14.01 4.64 -1.88
N PHE A 141 12.98 3.91 -1.51
CA PHE A 141 13.03 2.92 -0.41
C PHE A 141 14.03 1.79 -0.68
N GLY A 142 14.14 1.36 -1.94
CA GLY A 142 15.13 0.36 -2.34
C GLY A 142 16.56 0.81 -2.11
N LEU A 143 16.89 2.07 -2.37
CA LEU A 143 18.20 2.64 -2.11
C LEU A 143 18.51 2.70 -0.61
N LYS A 144 17.54 3.15 0.21
CA LYS A 144 17.66 3.16 1.68
C LYS A 144 17.94 1.77 2.23
N SER A 145 17.20 0.78 1.76
CA SER A 145 17.36 -0.62 2.16
C SER A 145 18.73 -1.19 1.73
N LEU A 146 19.18 -0.87 0.53
CA LEU A 146 20.50 -1.28 0.05
C LEU A 146 21.64 -0.66 0.89
N ASN A 147 21.53 0.62 1.23
CA ASN A 147 22.54 1.29 2.08
C ASN A 147 22.56 0.67 3.48
N ALA A 148 21.40 0.37 4.08
CA ALA A 148 21.34 -0.32 5.36
C ALA A 148 21.92 -1.75 5.29
N GLN A 149 21.64 -2.50 4.23
CA GLN A 149 22.21 -3.82 3.98
C GLN A 149 23.74 -3.74 3.86
N ASN A 150 24.26 -2.77 3.13
CA ASN A 150 25.71 -2.56 2.96
C ASN A 150 26.39 -2.22 4.28
N ALA A 151 25.69 -1.56 5.22
CA ALA A 151 26.15 -1.29 6.58
C ALA A 151 25.99 -2.48 7.55
N GLY A 152 25.49 -3.63 7.05
CA GLY A 152 25.38 -4.88 7.81
C GLY A 152 24.04 -5.14 8.50
N ALA A 153 23.00 -4.36 8.21
CA ALA A 153 21.68 -4.56 8.79
C ALA A 153 21.07 -5.92 8.37
N VAL A 154 20.42 -6.60 9.32
CA VAL A 154 19.71 -7.87 9.08
C VAL A 154 18.28 -7.67 8.64
N ALA A 155 17.69 -6.50 8.92
CA ALA A 155 16.38 -6.08 8.44
C ALA A 155 16.31 -4.55 8.43
N VAL A 156 15.31 -4.01 7.71
CA VAL A 156 15.08 -2.57 7.59
C VAL A 156 13.63 -2.24 7.88
N ILE A 157 13.41 -1.24 8.71
CA ILE A 157 12.10 -0.65 8.96
C ILE A 157 12.13 0.79 8.50
N ILE A 158 11.25 1.15 7.56
CA ILE A 158 11.12 2.53 7.09
C ILE A 158 9.89 3.14 7.75
N TYR A 159 10.08 4.16 8.57
CA TYR A 159 8.99 4.85 9.23
C TYR A 159 8.56 6.10 8.47
N ASN A 160 7.26 6.36 8.49
CA ASN A 160 6.69 7.56 7.89
C ASN A 160 6.90 8.75 8.82
N ASN A 161 7.46 9.83 8.30
CA ASN A 161 7.76 11.07 9.03
C ASN A 161 6.75 12.20 8.75
N VAL A 162 5.70 11.92 8.01
CA VAL A 162 4.60 12.86 7.73
C VAL A 162 3.24 12.17 7.96
N GLY A 163 2.20 12.94 8.24
CA GLY A 163 0.87 12.38 8.40
C GLY A 163 0.33 11.76 7.11
N GLY A 164 -0.49 10.72 7.23
CA GLY A 164 -1.11 10.01 6.12
C GLY A 164 -0.45 8.66 5.81
N MET A 165 -1.05 7.91 4.88
CA MET A 165 -0.51 6.62 4.43
C MET A 165 0.65 6.82 3.45
N VAL A 166 1.60 5.89 3.48
CA VAL A 166 2.66 5.80 2.47
C VAL A 166 2.12 4.98 1.30
N ASN A 167 1.99 5.61 0.15
CA ASN A 167 1.77 4.87 -1.09
C ASN A 167 3.15 4.37 -1.58
N MET A 168 3.31 3.07 -1.57
CA MET A 168 4.49 2.39 -2.12
C MET A 168 4.22 1.91 -3.53
#